data_3ad4bd5ce1005d5d55f44c204972bf53
#
_entry.id   3ad4bd5ce1005d5d55f44c204972bf53
#
_cell.length_a   1.000
_cell.length_b   1.000
_cell.length_c   1.000
_cell.angle_alpha   90.00
_cell.angle_beta   90.00
_cell.angle_gamma   90.00
#
_symmetry.space_group_name_H-M   'P 1'
#
loop_
_entity.id
_entity.type
_entity.pdbx_description
1 polymer ?
#
loop_
_entity_poly.entity_id
_entity_poly.type
_entity_poly.pdbx_seq_one_letter_code
_entity_poly.pdbx_strand_id
1 'polypeptide(L)'
;NAKTNSEELEIDNLSDIDLLRYNKHILLDEINEDGQKKLLESHVVLIGLGGLGCPVALYLSASGIGKITIIDHDDVELSNLQRQILFNPSDVGKNKAYVVAKKLKFLNPMLSVYPINMKVDENFDTEKIKSANLVIDSTDNYITRSLINKITLNYKKPLIMGSAIKFSGQVALFRNDIKNQPCYNCLYNIKKEEKNCLDQGVLSSLTGLVGCIQATEAIKFLINFGEKLESQLMVIDVKQNEFRVVKIKKDCLLYTS
;
A
#
# COMPACT_ATOMS: atom_id res chain seq x y z
N ASN A 1 14.29 9.34 -32.69
CA ASN A 1 13.11 10.04 -32.18
C ASN A 1 11.95 9.04 -32.11
N ALA A 2 11.90 8.24 -31.06
CA ALA A 2 10.73 7.44 -30.71
C ALA A 2 10.10 8.08 -29.48
N LYS A 3 9.02 8.81 -29.68
CA LYS A 3 8.12 9.27 -28.63
C LYS A 3 7.38 8.02 -28.12
N THR A 4 7.69 7.57 -26.91
CA THR A 4 6.83 6.65 -26.18
C THR A 4 5.64 7.45 -25.67
N ASN A 5 4.55 7.43 -26.42
CA ASN A 5 3.25 7.82 -25.91
C ASN A 5 2.83 6.74 -24.88
N SER A 6 2.86 7.09 -23.62
CA SER A 6 2.03 6.42 -22.61
C SER A 6 0.60 6.91 -22.86
N GLU A 7 -0.15 6.19 -23.66
CA GLU A 7 -1.59 6.40 -23.77
C GLU A 7 -2.19 6.06 -22.39
N GLU A 8 -2.59 7.09 -21.66
CA GLU A 8 -3.54 6.96 -20.57
C GLU A 8 -4.86 6.53 -21.23
N LEU A 9 -5.29 5.30 -20.97
CA LEU A 9 -6.57 4.78 -21.40
C LEU A 9 -7.65 5.52 -20.61
N GLU A 10 -8.23 6.55 -21.15
CA GLU A 10 -9.48 7.13 -20.61
C GLU A 10 -10.63 6.12 -20.83
N ILE A 11 -11.26 5.69 -19.74
CA ILE A 11 -12.43 4.82 -19.79
C ILE A 11 -13.67 5.69 -20.01
N ASP A 12 -14.15 5.78 -21.23
CA ASP A 12 -15.32 6.58 -21.57
C ASP A 12 -16.58 6.15 -20.78
N ASN A 13 -16.82 4.84 -20.67
CA ASN A 13 -17.96 4.27 -19.93
C ASN A 13 -17.58 2.95 -19.25
N LEU A 14 -18.21 2.67 -18.10
CA LEU A 14 -18.11 1.37 -17.45
C LEU A 14 -18.84 0.31 -18.30
N SER A 15 -18.25 -0.89 -18.42
CA SER A 15 -18.93 -2.01 -19.06
C SER A 15 -20.06 -2.56 -18.16
N ASP A 16 -21.01 -3.31 -18.74
CA ASP A 16 -22.08 -3.99 -17.97
C ASP A 16 -21.51 -4.91 -16.89
N ILE A 17 -20.35 -5.52 -17.14
CA ILE A 17 -19.64 -6.37 -16.17
C ILE A 17 -19.10 -5.52 -15.02
N ASP A 18 -18.55 -4.34 -15.30
CA ASP A 18 -18.07 -3.42 -14.27
C ASP A 18 -19.21 -2.89 -13.41
N LEU A 19 -20.32 -2.49 -14.05
CA LEU A 19 -21.53 -2.03 -13.35
C LEU A 19 -22.08 -3.09 -12.40
N LEU A 20 -22.10 -4.36 -12.81
CA LEU A 20 -22.50 -5.47 -11.97
C LEU A 20 -21.50 -5.75 -10.84
N ARG A 21 -20.22 -5.83 -11.16
CA ARG A 21 -19.17 -6.18 -10.20
C ARG A 21 -19.02 -5.14 -9.12
N TYR A 22 -19.03 -3.86 -9.49
CA TYR A 22 -18.77 -2.74 -8.58
C TYR A 22 -20.05 -2.03 -8.12
N ASN A 23 -21.22 -2.61 -8.34
CA ASN A 23 -22.52 -2.02 -8.01
C ASN A 23 -22.58 -1.44 -6.59
N LYS A 24 -22.05 -2.16 -5.58
CA LYS A 24 -22.06 -1.68 -4.19
C LYS A 24 -21.17 -0.48 -3.92
N HIS A 25 -20.11 -0.27 -4.72
CA HIS A 25 -19.32 0.95 -4.71
C HIS A 25 -20.06 2.10 -5.42
N ILE A 26 -20.61 1.82 -6.60
CA ILE A 26 -21.29 2.81 -7.44
C ILE A 26 -22.52 3.41 -6.74
N LEU A 27 -23.19 2.64 -5.88
CA LEU A 27 -24.31 3.11 -5.06
C LEU A 27 -23.93 4.07 -3.92
N LEU A 28 -22.62 4.25 -3.64
CA LEU A 28 -22.18 5.26 -2.68
C LEU A 28 -22.01 6.59 -3.40
N ASP A 29 -22.70 7.64 -2.94
CA ASP A 29 -22.71 8.96 -3.58
C ASP A 29 -21.30 9.54 -3.74
N GLU A 30 -20.41 9.25 -2.79
CA GLU A 30 -19.01 9.71 -2.80
C GLU A 30 -18.13 8.96 -3.80
N ILE A 31 -18.55 7.76 -4.23
CA ILE A 31 -17.81 6.96 -5.22
C ILE A 31 -18.45 7.13 -6.60
N ASN A 32 -19.71 6.72 -6.75
CA ASN A 32 -20.47 6.68 -7.98
C ASN A 32 -19.73 6.03 -9.17
N GLU A 33 -20.19 6.22 -10.40
CA GLU A 33 -19.53 5.70 -11.61
C GLU A 33 -18.19 6.41 -11.86
N ASP A 34 -18.10 7.71 -11.61
CA ASP A 34 -16.88 8.49 -11.86
C ASP A 34 -15.73 8.09 -10.91
N GLY A 35 -16.04 7.84 -9.63
CA GLY A 35 -15.07 7.30 -8.69
C GLY A 35 -14.62 5.89 -9.06
N GLN A 36 -15.54 5.04 -9.52
CA GLN A 36 -15.19 3.69 -9.96
C GLN A 36 -14.29 3.71 -11.23
N LYS A 37 -14.56 4.61 -12.19
CA LYS A 37 -13.67 4.83 -13.34
C LYS A 37 -12.26 5.23 -12.90
N LYS A 38 -12.14 6.20 -11.98
CA LYS A 38 -10.83 6.60 -11.43
C LYS A 38 -10.08 5.44 -10.77
N LEU A 39 -10.78 4.53 -10.09
CA LEU A 39 -10.15 3.33 -9.55
C LEU A 39 -9.63 2.42 -10.67
N LEU A 40 -10.42 2.16 -11.71
CA LEU A 40 -10.04 1.33 -12.85
C LEU A 40 -8.85 1.92 -13.64
N GLU A 41 -8.69 3.24 -13.67
CA GLU A 41 -7.56 3.94 -14.29
C GLU A 41 -6.32 4.02 -13.39
N SER A 42 -6.48 3.74 -12.09
CA SER A 42 -5.41 3.92 -11.11
C SER A 42 -4.37 2.82 -11.15
N HIS A 43 -3.11 3.21 -10.95
CA HIS A 43 -1.97 2.32 -10.75
C HIS A 43 -1.42 2.45 -9.33
N VAL A 44 -1.45 1.37 -8.57
CA VAL A 44 -0.87 1.27 -7.22
C VAL A 44 0.38 0.40 -7.24
N VAL A 45 1.44 0.85 -6.57
CA VAL A 45 2.61 0.02 -6.26
C VAL A 45 2.52 -0.39 -4.79
N LEU A 46 2.41 -1.68 -4.54
CA LEU A 46 2.38 -2.28 -3.19
C LEU A 46 3.71 -2.98 -2.91
N ILE A 47 4.39 -2.56 -1.85
CA ILE A 47 5.68 -3.11 -1.40
C ILE A 47 5.47 -3.86 -0.09
N GLY A 48 5.84 -5.15 -0.10
CA GLY A 48 5.63 -6.08 1.00
C GLY A 48 4.27 -6.80 0.93
N LEU A 49 4.31 -8.13 0.89
CA LEU A 49 3.13 -9.02 0.83
C LEU A 49 3.01 -9.88 2.09
N GLY A 50 3.36 -9.29 3.22
CA GLY A 50 3.20 -9.87 4.54
C GLY A 50 1.77 -9.77 5.09
N GLY A 51 1.63 -9.75 6.41
CA GLY A 51 0.33 -9.68 7.09
C GLY A 51 -0.49 -8.42 6.76
N LEU A 52 0.18 -7.29 6.44
CA LEU A 52 -0.46 -6.06 6.02
C LEU A 52 -0.74 -6.08 4.51
N GLY A 53 0.26 -6.46 3.70
CA GLY A 53 0.14 -6.39 2.25
C GLY A 53 -0.89 -7.36 1.67
N CYS A 54 -1.12 -8.51 2.30
CA CYS A 54 -2.16 -9.46 1.87
C CYS A 54 -3.56 -8.83 1.84
N PRO A 55 -4.09 -8.25 2.92
CA PRO A 55 -5.41 -7.59 2.89
C PRO A 55 -5.42 -6.35 1.99
N VAL A 56 -4.32 -5.57 1.91
CA VAL A 56 -4.22 -4.45 0.96
C VAL A 56 -4.42 -4.94 -0.47
N ALA A 57 -3.65 -5.94 -0.89
CA ALA A 57 -3.73 -6.50 -2.25
C ALA A 57 -5.13 -7.03 -2.56
N LEU A 58 -5.74 -7.74 -1.60
CA LEU A 58 -7.06 -8.34 -1.73
C LEU A 58 -8.14 -7.28 -1.94
N TYR A 59 -8.22 -6.28 -1.05
CA TYR A 59 -9.27 -5.26 -1.11
C TYR A 59 -9.10 -4.30 -2.29
N LEU A 60 -7.88 -3.90 -2.65
CA LEU A 60 -7.66 -3.08 -3.83
C LEU A 60 -8.06 -3.82 -5.12
N SER A 61 -7.72 -5.11 -5.21
CA SER A 61 -8.13 -5.95 -6.34
C SER A 61 -9.64 -6.09 -6.43
N ALA A 62 -10.32 -6.36 -5.32
CA ALA A 62 -11.78 -6.49 -5.25
C ALA A 62 -12.50 -5.16 -5.54
N SER A 63 -11.90 -4.03 -5.15
CA SER A 63 -12.45 -2.68 -5.35
C SER A 63 -12.31 -2.17 -6.79
N GLY A 64 -11.57 -2.88 -7.65
CA GLY A 64 -11.45 -2.49 -9.06
C GLY A 64 -10.32 -1.51 -9.35
N ILE A 65 -9.18 -1.59 -8.62
CA ILE A 65 -7.96 -0.92 -9.07
C ILE A 65 -7.56 -1.52 -10.43
N GLY A 66 -7.34 -0.67 -11.44
CA GLY A 66 -7.04 -1.17 -12.78
C GLY A 66 -5.66 -1.82 -12.90
N LYS A 67 -4.67 -1.30 -12.17
CA LYS A 67 -3.29 -1.79 -12.22
C LYS A 67 -2.66 -1.87 -10.83
N ILE A 68 -2.04 -3.00 -10.51
CA ILE A 68 -1.25 -3.19 -9.29
C ILE A 68 0.13 -3.75 -9.66
N THR A 69 1.18 -3.08 -9.22
CA THR A 69 2.54 -3.63 -9.18
C THR A 69 2.81 -4.09 -7.76
N ILE A 70 3.12 -5.37 -7.58
CA ILE A 70 3.39 -5.98 -6.27
C ILE A 70 4.85 -6.40 -6.17
N ILE A 71 5.54 -5.95 -5.11
CA ILE A 71 6.98 -6.13 -4.94
C ILE A 71 7.22 -6.86 -3.62
N ASP A 72 7.77 -8.07 -3.72
CA ASP A 72 8.21 -8.85 -2.56
C ASP A 72 9.23 -9.91 -3.01
N HIS A 73 10.32 -10.05 -2.26
CA HIS A 73 11.40 -10.98 -2.59
C HIS A 73 11.34 -12.29 -1.80
N ASP A 74 10.49 -12.36 -0.77
CA ASP A 74 10.40 -13.51 0.10
C ASP A 74 9.65 -14.67 -0.54
N ASP A 75 9.95 -15.86 -0.06
CA ASP A 75 9.13 -17.03 -0.26
C ASP A 75 8.12 -17.20 0.88
N VAL A 76 7.05 -17.95 0.61
CA VAL A 76 6.04 -18.28 1.61
C VAL A 76 6.61 -19.29 2.59
N GLU A 77 6.52 -18.99 3.88
CA GLU A 77 6.91 -19.87 4.97
C GLU A 77 5.68 -20.35 5.78
N LEU A 78 5.80 -21.52 6.40
CA LEU A 78 4.74 -22.03 7.28
C LEU A 78 4.40 -21.05 8.42
N SER A 79 5.42 -20.39 8.99
CA SER A 79 5.31 -19.38 10.03
C SER A 79 4.52 -18.12 9.60
N ASN A 80 4.35 -17.91 8.31
CA ASN A 80 3.62 -16.78 7.75
C ASN A 80 2.09 -16.99 7.77
N LEU A 81 1.62 -18.24 7.68
CA LEU A 81 0.22 -18.58 7.43
C LEU A 81 -0.74 -18.11 8.53
N GLN A 82 -0.23 -17.88 9.74
CA GLN A 82 -1.05 -17.39 10.85
C GLN A 82 -1.58 -15.95 10.65
N ARG A 83 -0.96 -15.14 9.72
CA ARG A 83 -1.36 -13.74 9.47
C ARG A 83 -1.36 -13.33 8.01
N GLN A 84 -0.70 -14.05 7.12
CA GLN A 84 -0.61 -13.75 5.68
C GLN A 84 -1.70 -14.52 4.93
N ILE A 85 -2.93 -14.02 5.04
CA ILE A 85 -4.18 -14.72 4.70
C ILE A 85 -4.37 -15.08 3.21
N LEU A 86 -3.55 -14.54 2.32
CA LEU A 86 -3.56 -14.93 0.91
C LEU A 86 -2.83 -16.24 0.65
N PHE A 87 -2.03 -16.75 1.60
CA PHE A 87 -1.27 -17.99 1.41
C PHE A 87 -1.93 -19.18 2.10
N ASN A 88 -1.65 -20.37 1.59
CA ASN A 88 -2.08 -21.64 2.15
C ASN A 88 -0.91 -22.63 2.18
N PRO A 89 -1.03 -23.79 2.83
CA PRO A 89 0.07 -24.77 2.96
C PRO A 89 0.70 -25.20 1.63
N SER A 90 -0.06 -25.25 0.53
CA SER A 90 0.46 -25.63 -0.79
C SER A 90 1.30 -24.52 -1.45
N ASP A 91 1.33 -23.32 -0.88
CA ASP A 91 2.12 -22.18 -1.38
C ASP A 91 3.51 -22.11 -0.72
N VAL A 92 3.76 -22.87 0.35
CA VAL A 92 5.05 -22.87 1.07
C VAL A 92 6.21 -23.16 0.11
N GLY A 93 7.26 -22.36 0.19
CA GLY A 93 8.44 -22.40 -0.68
C GLY A 93 8.30 -21.73 -2.03
N LYS A 94 7.14 -21.10 -2.32
CA LYS A 94 6.94 -20.31 -3.56
C LYS A 94 7.08 -18.82 -3.26
N ASN A 95 7.61 -18.06 -4.23
CA ASN A 95 7.74 -16.62 -4.08
C ASN A 95 6.37 -15.93 -3.90
N LYS A 96 6.29 -15.04 -2.88
CA LYS A 96 5.06 -14.35 -2.48
C LYS A 96 4.45 -13.53 -3.60
N ALA A 97 5.25 -12.76 -4.37
CA ALA A 97 4.73 -11.90 -5.42
C ALA A 97 4.02 -12.70 -6.53
N TYR A 98 4.61 -13.80 -6.97
CA TYR A 98 3.98 -14.64 -8.01
C TYR A 98 2.74 -15.36 -7.51
N VAL A 99 2.74 -15.85 -6.27
CA VAL A 99 1.56 -16.50 -5.67
C VAL A 99 0.41 -15.51 -5.55
N VAL A 100 0.67 -14.31 -5.02
CA VAL A 100 -0.34 -13.26 -4.88
C VAL A 100 -0.87 -12.85 -6.23
N ALA A 101 -0.02 -12.59 -7.22
CA ALA A 101 -0.46 -12.21 -8.57
C ALA A 101 -1.47 -13.20 -9.16
N LYS A 102 -1.20 -14.51 -9.04
CA LYS A 102 -2.13 -15.55 -9.50
C LYS A 102 -3.47 -15.49 -8.79
N LYS A 103 -3.46 -15.28 -7.45
CA LYS A 103 -4.69 -15.21 -6.65
C LYS A 103 -5.50 -13.95 -6.94
N LEU A 104 -4.86 -12.82 -7.14
CA LEU A 104 -5.52 -11.57 -7.50
C LEU A 104 -6.17 -11.67 -8.90
N LYS A 105 -5.50 -12.28 -9.87
CA LYS A 105 -6.08 -12.55 -11.19
C LYS A 105 -7.28 -13.50 -11.14
N PHE A 106 -7.28 -14.46 -10.23
CA PHE A 106 -8.43 -15.33 -10.00
C PHE A 106 -9.60 -14.57 -9.36
N LEU A 107 -9.32 -13.66 -8.41
CA LEU A 107 -10.33 -12.82 -7.78
C LEU A 107 -10.93 -11.81 -8.76
N ASN A 108 -10.08 -11.13 -9.51
CA ASN A 108 -10.48 -10.12 -10.49
C ASN A 108 -9.70 -10.29 -11.81
N PRO A 109 -10.27 -11.00 -12.80
CA PRO A 109 -9.61 -11.25 -14.08
C PRO A 109 -9.26 -9.98 -14.88
N MET A 110 -9.98 -8.87 -14.65
CA MET A 110 -9.77 -7.60 -15.35
C MET A 110 -8.56 -6.83 -14.82
N LEU A 111 -8.16 -7.06 -13.56
CA LEU A 111 -7.03 -6.39 -12.93
C LEU A 111 -5.71 -6.68 -13.66
N SER A 112 -4.93 -5.65 -13.97
CA SER A 112 -3.55 -5.80 -14.45
C SER A 112 -2.59 -5.94 -13.28
N VAL A 113 -2.02 -7.14 -13.08
CA VAL A 113 -1.08 -7.43 -11.97
C VAL A 113 0.32 -7.64 -12.50
N TYR A 114 1.29 -6.93 -11.91
CA TYR A 114 2.71 -7.01 -12.25
C TYR A 114 3.52 -7.46 -11.03
N PRO A 115 3.81 -8.77 -10.89
CA PRO A 115 4.63 -9.26 -9.80
C PRO A 115 6.12 -9.00 -10.04
N ILE A 116 6.81 -8.52 -9.02
CA ILE A 116 8.25 -8.27 -9.03
C ILE A 116 8.89 -8.98 -7.84
N ASN A 117 9.67 -10.02 -8.12
CA ASN A 117 10.49 -10.71 -7.13
C ASN A 117 11.81 -9.95 -6.95
N MET A 118 11.80 -8.89 -6.16
CA MET A 118 12.99 -8.08 -5.87
C MET A 118 12.92 -7.54 -4.45
N LYS A 119 14.08 -7.46 -3.82
CA LYS A 119 14.25 -6.71 -2.57
C LYS A 119 14.32 -5.23 -2.88
N VAL A 120 13.63 -4.43 -2.06
CA VAL A 120 13.79 -2.96 -2.12
C VAL A 120 14.98 -2.58 -1.26
N ASP A 121 16.14 -2.49 -1.88
CA ASP A 121 17.42 -2.06 -1.30
C ASP A 121 18.07 -0.98 -2.17
N GLU A 122 19.32 -0.65 -1.93
CA GLU A 122 20.06 0.40 -2.64
C GLU A 122 20.19 0.15 -4.16
N ASN A 123 20.08 -1.12 -4.60
CA ASN A 123 20.15 -1.53 -6.00
C ASN A 123 18.77 -1.64 -6.67
N PHE A 124 17.71 -1.30 -5.94
CA PHE A 124 16.34 -1.41 -6.47
C PHE A 124 16.12 -0.48 -7.67
N ASP A 125 15.57 -1.03 -8.76
CA ASP A 125 15.18 -0.25 -9.93
C ASP A 125 14.00 0.67 -9.61
N THR A 126 14.31 1.91 -9.25
CA THR A 126 13.33 2.90 -8.80
C THR A 126 12.37 3.35 -9.88
N GLU A 127 12.65 3.11 -11.18
CA GLU A 127 11.73 3.40 -12.29
C GLU A 127 10.41 2.61 -12.17
N LYS A 128 10.41 1.48 -11.45
CA LYS A 128 9.21 0.68 -11.18
C LYS A 128 8.10 1.46 -10.42
N ILE A 129 8.50 2.52 -9.71
CA ILE A 129 7.58 3.35 -8.92
C ILE A 129 7.09 4.58 -9.72
N LYS A 130 7.78 4.97 -10.76
CA LYS A 130 7.56 6.22 -11.50
C LYS A 130 6.15 6.37 -12.06
N SER A 131 5.55 5.31 -12.57
CA SER A 131 4.20 5.34 -13.17
C SER A 131 3.07 5.18 -12.15
N ALA A 132 3.36 5.02 -10.86
CA ALA A 132 2.35 4.86 -9.84
C ALA A 132 1.59 6.17 -9.55
N ASN A 133 0.27 6.05 -9.33
CA ASN A 133 -0.52 7.12 -8.72
C ASN A 133 -0.32 7.16 -7.21
N LEU A 134 -0.05 6.00 -6.60
CA LEU A 134 0.12 5.82 -5.16
C LEU A 134 1.09 4.68 -4.87
N VAL A 135 1.93 4.85 -3.86
CA VAL A 135 2.79 3.78 -3.30
C VAL A 135 2.26 3.40 -1.92
N ILE A 136 2.19 2.11 -1.65
CA ILE A 136 1.81 1.57 -0.35
C ILE A 136 2.96 0.73 0.20
N ASP A 137 3.43 1.11 1.38
CA ASP A 137 4.47 0.42 2.12
C ASP A 137 3.83 -0.45 3.21
N SER A 138 3.95 -1.76 3.04
CA SER A 138 3.51 -2.80 3.98
C SER A 138 4.70 -3.64 4.48
N THR A 139 5.92 -3.09 4.42
CA THR A 139 7.14 -3.74 4.91
C THR A 139 7.24 -3.66 6.43
N ASP A 140 8.12 -4.45 7.01
CA ASP A 140 8.26 -4.60 8.47
C ASP A 140 9.60 -4.09 9.02
N ASN A 141 10.47 -3.55 8.15
CA ASN A 141 11.77 -3.06 8.59
C ASN A 141 11.99 -1.58 8.27
N TYR A 142 12.67 -0.92 9.18
CA TYR A 142 12.89 0.52 9.16
C TYR A 142 13.76 1.00 7.97
N ILE A 143 14.80 0.24 7.61
CA ILE A 143 15.74 0.60 6.53
C ILE A 143 14.99 0.66 5.21
N THR A 144 14.20 -0.37 4.90
CA THR A 144 13.40 -0.42 3.68
C THR A 144 12.37 0.71 3.64
N ARG A 145 11.68 1.00 4.76
CA ARG A 145 10.71 2.11 4.84
C ARG A 145 11.35 3.47 4.57
N SER A 146 12.52 3.73 5.17
CA SER A 146 13.27 4.96 4.94
C SER A 146 13.70 5.11 3.47
N LEU A 147 14.10 4.00 2.84
CA LEU A 147 14.45 3.98 1.42
C LEU A 147 13.22 4.22 0.52
N ILE A 148 12.09 3.56 0.78
CA ILE A 148 10.82 3.79 0.08
C ILE A 148 10.40 5.26 0.19
N ASN A 149 10.50 5.84 1.40
CA ASN A 149 10.22 7.26 1.59
C ASN A 149 11.14 8.15 0.74
N LYS A 150 12.44 7.88 0.68
CA LYS A 150 13.40 8.61 -0.16
C LYS A 150 13.04 8.51 -1.64
N ILE A 151 12.71 7.31 -2.12
CA ILE A 151 12.32 7.08 -3.52
C ILE A 151 11.02 7.84 -3.85
N THR A 152 10.00 7.75 -2.99
CA THR A 152 8.71 8.42 -3.21
C THR A 152 8.83 9.94 -3.17
N LEU A 153 9.73 10.51 -2.35
CA LEU A 153 10.06 11.94 -2.37
C LEU A 153 10.71 12.34 -3.71
N ASN A 154 11.67 11.55 -4.22
CA ASN A 154 12.34 11.83 -5.48
C ASN A 154 11.38 11.82 -6.67
N TYR A 155 10.46 10.85 -6.72
CA TYR A 155 9.46 10.73 -7.79
C TYR A 155 8.17 11.51 -7.52
N LYS A 156 8.10 12.23 -6.40
CA LYS A 156 6.90 12.98 -5.97
C LYS A 156 5.65 12.09 -5.98
N LYS A 157 5.73 10.96 -5.30
CA LYS A 157 4.61 10.02 -5.18
C LYS A 157 4.05 10.03 -3.75
N PRO A 158 2.72 10.09 -3.59
CA PRO A 158 2.11 9.90 -2.28
C PRO A 158 2.44 8.50 -1.76
N LEU A 159 2.61 8.38 -0.43
CA LEU A 159 3.01 7.16 0.24
C LEU A 159 2.07 6.85 1.40
N ILE A 160 1.38 5.72 1.37
CA ILE A 160 0.67 5.17 2.53
C ILE A 160 1.57 4.17 3.22
N MET A 161 1.86 4.40 4.49
CA MET A 161 2.65 3.50 5.34
C MET A 161 1.75 2.81 6.34
N GLY A 162 1.98 1.50 6.55
CA GLY A 162 1.37 0.70 7.62
C GLY A 162 2.41 0.01 8.50
N SER A 163 2.08 -0.18 9.76
CA SER A 163 2.92 -0.90 10.72
C SER A 163 2.06 -1.61 11.75
N ALA A 164 2.44 -2.83 12.11
CA ALA A 164 1.80 -3.59 13.19
C ALA A 164 2.86 -4.33 14.00
N ILE A 165 2.80 -4.20 15.33
CA ILE A 165 3.70 -4.85 16.28
C ILE A 165 2.93 -5.16 17.57
N LYS A 166 3.06 -6.36 18.09
CA LYS A 166 2.32 -6.82 19.28
C LYS A 166 0.81 -6.57 19.15
N PHE A 167 0.29 -5.56 19.83
CA PHE A 167 -1.11 -5.15 19.83
C PHE A 167 -1.32 -3.73 19.28
N SER A 168 -0.25 -3.09 18.79
CA SER A 168 -0.29 -1.72 18.27
C SER A 168 -0.12 -1.69 16.76
N GLY A 169 -0.97 -0.91 16.10
CA GLY A 169 -0.93 -0.64 14.66
C GLY A 169 -0.78 0.84 14.37
N GLN A 170 -0.25 1.17 13.20
CA GLN A 170 -0.10 2.54 12.74
C GLN A 170 -0.36 2.63 11.25
N VAL A 171 -1.03 3.70 10.82
CA VAL A 171 -1.24 4.05 9.41
C VAL A 171 -1.06 5.55 9.22
N ALA A 172 -0.37 5.95 8.15
CA ALA A 172 -0.21 7.35 7.76
C ALA A 172 -0.21 7.49 6.24
N LEU A 173 -0.68 8.64 5.75
CA LEU A 173 -0.54 9.07 4.36
C LEU A 173 0.43 10.26 4.29
N PHE A 174 1.57 10.05 3.65
CA PHE A 174 2.58 11.09 3.40
C PHE A 174 2.40 11.64 1.97
N ARG A 175 2.14 12.95 1.88
CA ARG A 175 1.99 13.67 0.61
C ARG A 175 3.36 14.07 0.06
N ASN A 176 4.18 13.06 -0.27
CA ASN A 176 5.51 13.26 -0.84
C ASN A 176 5.48 13.91 -2.25
N ASP A 177 4.30 14.01 -2.84
CA ASP A 177 3.99 14.75 -4.08
C ASP A 177 3.86 16.27 -3.87
N ILE A 178 3.65 16.72 -2.63
CA ILE A 178 3.48 18.14 -2.27
C ILE A 178 4.70 18.64 -1.48
N LYS A 179 5.26 19.77 -1.91
CA LYS A 179 6.36 20.42 -1.18
C LYS A 179 5.95 20.82 0.23
N ASN A 180 6.89 20.79 1.14
CA ASN A 180 6.73 21.24 2.52
C ASN A 180 5.76 20.41 3.39
N GLN A 181 5.35 19.24 2.95
CA GLN A 181 4.63 18.28 3.79
C GLN A 181 5.60 17.42 4.61
N PRO A 182 5.16 16.91 5.79
CA PRO A 182 5.95 15.93 6.53
C PRO A 182 6.06 14.61 5.76
N CYS A 183 7.17 13.90 5.94
CA CYS A 183 7.41 12.59 5.36
C CYS A 183 7.68 11.55 6.47
N TYR A 184 7.88 10.29 6.11
CA TYR A 184 8.16 9.21 7.05
C TYR A 184 9.32 9.55 8.03
N ASN A 185 10.42 10.11 7.53
CA ASN A 185 11.56 10.46 8.35
C ASN A 185 11.30 11.62 9.33
N CYS A 186 10.26 12.45 9.11
CA CYS A 186 9.84 13.46 10.09
C CYS A 186 9.17 12.82 11.32
N LEU A 187 8.58 11.63 11.15
CA LEU A 187 7.95 10.90 12.24
C LEU A 187 8.95 10.01 13.00
N TYR A 188 9.89 9.37 12.27
CA TYR A 188 10.84 8.43 12.82
C TYR A 188 12.28 8.91 12.61
N ASN A 189 12.98 9.24 13.70
CA ASN A 189 14.37 9.70 13.63
C ASN A 189 15.31 8.50 13.54
N ILE A 190 16.05 8.41 12.42
CA ILE A 190 16.93 7.29 12.03
C ILE A 190 17.95 6.90 13.11
N LYS A 191 18.36 7.82 13.99
CA LYS A 191 19.46 7.62 14.95
C LYS A 191 19.09 6.83 16.22
N LYS A 192 17.83 6.49 16.46
CA LYS A 192 17.39 5.93 17.75
C LYS A 192 16.83 4.51 17.75
N GLU A 193 16.52 3.91 16.60
CA GLU A 193 15.70 2.68 16.57
C GLU A 193 16.35 1.42 15.98
N GLU A 194 17.66 1.27 16.04
CA GLU A 194 18.35 0.06 15.55
C GLU A 194 18.14 -1.23 16.37
N LYS A 195 17.25 -1.25 17.36
CA LYS A 195 17.07 -2.44 18.20
C LYS A 195 15.64 -2.99 18.17
N ASN A 196 15.49 -4.19 17.52
CA ASN A 196 14.54 -5.25 17.88
C ASN A 196 13.06 -5.13 17.47
N CYS A 197 12.73 -4.87 16.19
CA CYS A 197 11.38 -5.19 15.69
C CYS A 197 11.24 -6.66 15.25
N LEU A 198 12.31 -7.32 14.84
CA LEU A 198 12.29 -8.67 14.24
C LEU A 198 11.90 -9.81 15.22
N ASP A 199 12.12 -9.63 16.52
CA ASP A 199 11.86 -10.67 17.54
C ASP A 199 10.52 -10.50 18.28
N GLN A 200 9.68 -9.56 17.85
CA GLN A 200 8.42 -9.29 18.54
C GLN A 200 7.24 -9.89 17.79
N GLY A 201 6.41 -10.64 18.51
CA GLY A 201 5.17 -11.20 17.97
C GLY A 201 4.17 -10.11 17.55
N VAL A 202 3.19 -10.48 16.75
CA VAL A 202 2.07 -9.61 16.34
C VAL A 202 0.77 -10.40 16.32
N LEU A 203 -0.30 -9.78 16.79
CA LEU A 203 -1.64 -10.34 16.69
C LEU A 203 -2.08 -10.42 15.24
N SER A 204 -2.50 -11.60 14.78
CA SER A 204 -2.83 -11.82 13.36
C SER A 204 -3.92 -10.88 12.83
N SER A 205 -5.01 -10.72 13.57
CA SER A 205 -6.11 -9.83 13.16
C SER A 205 -5.73 -8.35 13.13
N LEU A 206 -4.74 -7.92 13.93
CA LEU A 206 -4.23 -6.55 13.87
C LEU A 206 -3.57 -6.25 12.52
N THR A 207 -2.79 -7.21 11.97
CA THR A 207 -2.19 -7.02 10.65
C THR A 207 -3.26 -6.86 9.57
N GLY A 208 -4.34 -7.65 9.66
CA GLY A 208 -5.51 -7.53 8.79
C GLY A 208 -6.17 -6.16 8.91
N LEU A 209 -6.43 -5.70 10.14
CA LEU A 209 -7.05 -4.40 10.41
C LEU A 209 -6.23 -3.25 9.82
N VAL A 210 -4.92 -3.22 10.09
CA VAL A 210 -4.01 -2.18 9.55
C VAL A 210 -4.00 -2.20 8.03
N GLY A 211 -3.91 -3.37 7.39
CA GLY A 211 -3.95 -3.48 5.93
C GLY A 211 -5.29 -3.06 5.33
N CYS A 212 -6.42 -3.35 5.99
CA CYS A 212 -7.73 -2.86 5.57
C CYS A 212 -7.82 -1.33 5.64
N ILE A 213 -7.24 -0.70 6.68
CA ILE A 213 -7.17 0.76 6.78
C ILE A 213 -6.28 1.34 5.69
N GLN A 214 -5.10 0.73 5.39
CA GLN A 214 -4.25 1.16 4.28
C GLN A 214 -5.02 1.11 2.94
N ALA A 215 -5.76 0.03 2.68
CA ALA A 215 -6.57 -0.10 1.47
C ALA A 215 -7.68 0.96 1.41
N THR A 216 -8.35 1.23 2.54
CA THR A 216 -9.39 2.27 2.63
C THR A 216 -8.81 3.66 2.35
N GLU A 217 -7.66 4.01 2.97
CA GLU A 217 -6.98 5.28 2.71
C GLU A 217 -6.52 5.41 1.25
N ALA A 218 -6.10 4.30 0.62
CA ALA A 218 -5.74 4.27 -0.79
C ALA A 218 -6.95 4.59 -1.69
N ILE A 219 -8.09 3.97 -1.45
CA ILE A 219 -9.33 4.24 -2.20
C ILE A 219 -9.74 5.70 -2.01
N LYS A 220 -9.81 6.18 -0.76
CA LYS A 220 -10.15 7.57 -0.44
C LYS A 220 -9.23 8.56 -1.15
N PHE A 221 -7.93 8.28 -1.17
CA PHE A 221 -6.95 9.12 -1.84
C PHE A 221 -7.14 9.15 -3.35
N LEU A 222 -7.25 7.98 -3.99
CA LEU A 222 -7.30 7.85 -5.46
C LEU A 222 -8.54 8.50 -6.07
N ILE A 223 -9.69 8.41 -5.42
CA ILE A 223 -10.94 9.02 -5.92
C ILE A 223 -11.31 10.33 -5.22
N ASN A 224 -10.47 10.78 -4.28
CA ASN A 224 -10.56 12.05 -3.58
C ASN A 224 -11.86 12.27 -2.80
N PHE A 225 -12.21 11.34 -1.91
CA PHE A 225 -13.37 11.52 -1.03
C PHE A 225 -13.00 11.40 0.46
N GLY A 226 -13.87 11.96 1.31
CA GLY A 226 -13.78 11.88 2.76
C GLY A 226 -12.48 12.49 3.34
N GLU A 227 -12.37 12.46 4.66
CA GLU A 227 -11.18 12.88 5.39
C GLU A 227 -10.08 11.81 5.26
N LYS A 228 -8.88 12.21 4.84
CA LYS A 228 -7.72 11.35 4.63
C LYS A 228 -6.67 11.56 5.73
N LEU A 229 -5.85 10.56 6.00
CA LEU A 229 -4.73 10.65 6.97
C LEU A 229 -3.54 11.45 6.42
N GLU A 230 -3.80 12.52 5.65
CA GLU A 230 -2.76 13.39 5.09
C GLU A 230 -2.01 14.13 6.20
N SER A 231 -0.70 13.89 6.33
CA SER A 231 0.13 14.47 7.39
C SER A 231 -0.36 14.13 8.81
N GLN A 232 -1.03 13.00 8.94
CA GLN A 232 -1.57 12.48 10.20
C GLN A 232 -1.16 11.02 10.38
N LEU A 233 -1.01 10.62 11.64
CA LEU A 233 -0.77 9.24 12.03
C LEU A 233 -1.98 8.72 12.79
N MET A 234 -2.61 7.68 12.28
CA MET A 234 -3.54 6.87 13.06
C MET A 234 -2.75 5.86 13.87
N VAL A 235 -2.96 5.86 15.18
CA VAL A 235 -2.41 4.91 16.13
C VAL A 235 -3.54 4.04 16.64
N ILE A 236 -3.35 2.74 16.57
CA ILE A 236 -4.31 1.71 16.96
C ILE A 236 -3.73 0.91 18.12
N ASP A 237 -4.46 0.79 19.21
CA ASP A 237 -4.15 -0.13 20.30
C ASP A 237 -5.35 -1.07 20.50
N VAL A 238 -5.24 -2.30 19.94
CA VAL A 238 -6.34 -3.28 20.03
C VAL A 238 -6.47 -3.91 21.40
N LYS A 239 -5.47 -3.77 22.27
CA LYS A 239 -5.54 -4.24 23.66
C LYS A 239 -6.43 -3.33 24.51
N GLN A 240 -6.43 -2.02 24.20
CA GLN A 240 -7.23 -1.01 24.88
C GLN A 240 -8.48 -0.61 24.10
N ASN A 241 -8.69 -1.13 22.88
CA ASN A 241 -9.73 -0.69 21.94
C ASN A 241 -9.67 0.81 21.63
N GLU A 242 -8.45 1.35 21.49
CA GLU A 242 -8.24 2.77 21.23
C GLU A 242 -7.78 3.02 19.79
N PHE A 243 -8.36 4.07 19.17
CA PHE A 243 -7.98 4.60 17.88
C PHE A 243 -7.75 6.10 18.04
N ARG A 244 -6.54 6.55 17.77
CA ARG A 244 -6.15 7.95 17.91
C ARG A 244 -5.55 8.45 16.60
N VAL A 245 -5.91 9.68 16.21
CA VAL A 245 -5.30 10.36 15.07
C VAL A 245 -4.51 11.56 15.58
N VAL A 246 -3.22 11.62 15.25
CA VAL A 246 -2.31 12.68 15.68
C VAL A 246 -1.68 13.37 14.47
N LYS A 247 -1.50 14.69 14.51
CA LYS A 247 -0.84 15.44 13.45
C LYS A 247 0.66 15.18 13.45
N ILE A 248 1.23 14.97 12.26
CA ILE A 248 2.68 14.87 12.06
C ILE A 248 3.20 16.26 11.71
N LYS A 249 4.19 16.74 12.46
CA LYS A 249 4.87 18.01 12.15
C LYS A 249 6.07 17.74 11.23
N LYS A 250 6.30 18.63 10.27
CA LYS A 250 7.51 18.58 9.44
C LYS A 250 8.72 18.87 10.30
N ASP A 251 9.74 18.00 10.23
CA ASP A 251 11.05 18.25 10.82
C ASP A 251 11.94 18.97 9.80
N CYS A 252 12.20 20.27 10.05
CA CYS A 252 13.00 21.11 9.15
C CYS A 252 14.48 20.77 9.16
N LEU A 253 14.99 20.05 10.18
CA LEU A 253 16.40 19.71 10.31
C LEU A 253 16.88 18.60 9.37
N LEU A 254 15.96 17.80 8.82
CA LEU A 254 16.30 16.67 7.96
C LEU A 254 16.63 17.06 6.50
N TYR A 255 16.51 18.33 6.13
CA TYR A 255 16.67 18.81 4.74
C TYR A 255 17.78 19.84 4.56
N THR A 256 18.62 20.05 5.58
CA THR A 256 19.74 21.01 5.56
C THR A 256 21.11 20.36 5.45
N SER A 257 21.20 19.13 5.00
CA SER A 257 22.49 18.45 4.74
C SER A 257 22.55 17.87 3.33
#